data_7aabc6587b7fff13f4b4975949739f03
#
_entry.id   7aabc6587b7fff13f4b4975949739f03
#
_cell.length_a   1.000
_cell.length_b   1.000
_cell.length_c   1.000
_cell.angle_alpha   90.00
_cell.angle_beta   90.00
_cell.angle_gamma   90.00
#
_symmetry.space_group_name_H-M   'P 1'
#
loop_
_entity.id
_entity.type
_entity.pdbx_description
1 polymer ?
#
loop_
_entity_poly.entity_id
_entity_poly.type
_entity_poly.pdbx_seq_one_letter_code
_entity_poly.pdbx_strand_id
1 'polypeptide(L)'
;IHKGAIEWVETGTFENYYEYFYRFPNNLAAMAFLHLFFKIASIFGIKDYFAVSVVINSIMVSCTTIIVSLICKKIADVKHAVFALVLFGFSVQFYFLGGAVYTDMLSVMFPVLFFYLYLNSKEQSGKRKIITYILMGLTITIGSLNKFTVIIIAIAVGIDLLINRKFKEFTKILVSVVSIMMIFNVTFNLYMYSSHLDRQTAKGENTPYNHWVMMGLKGDGVYNPEDYEFTRKYDYDENRNSKINKEIFDRIKNLGFCGIFDLAMTKSTADFGNGTYGAEDFYNCNPQTDTKLHDWILPEGKNYKKYATYATSMHIAILILMLTAAWGFVCSDDEKRKKMFSLYLTIFGVYLFLLCWETNRRYFSNFAPVIFICGTLGIDKFIEVCLKTKEKIKCGLK
;
A
#
# COMPACT_ATOMS: atom_id res chain seq x y z
N ILE A 1 -4.41 0.90 17.02
CA ILE A 1 -3.75 -0.35 16.65
C ILE A 1 -2.62 -0.65 17.63
N HIS A 2 -1.55 0.16 17.68
CA HIS A 2 -0.36 -0.05 18.51
C HIS A 2 -0.69 -0.17 20.00
N LYS A 3 -1.41 0.80 20.58
CA LYS A 3 -1.81 0.78 21.99
C LYS A 3 -2.68 -0.43 22.35
N GLY A 4 -3.62 -0.83 21.46
CA GLY A 4 -4.42 -2.03 21.69
C GLY A 4 -3.59 -3.31 21.69
N ALA A 5 -2.54 -3.40 20.85
CA ALA A 5 -1.63 -4.53 20.86
C ALA A 5 -0.79 -4.59 22.16
N ILE A 6 -0.40 -3.44 22.71
CA ILE A 6 0.29 -3.35 24.01
C ILE A 6 -0.61 -3.86 25.13
N GLU A 7 -1.81 -3.29 25.24
CA GLU A 7 -2.77 -3.70 26.29
C GLU A 7 -3.02 -5.21 26.22
N TRP A 8 -3.19 -5.76 25.00
CA TRP A 8 -3.42 -7.19 24.83
C TRP A 8 -2.27 -8.06 25.32
N VAL A 9 -1.02 -7.62 25.15
CA VAL A 9 0.15 -8.35 25.71
C VAL A 9 0.20 -8.25 27.22
N GLU A 10 -0.13 -7.10 27.81
CA GLU A 10 0.03 -6.81 29.22
C GLU A 10 -1.12 -7.38 30.07
N THR A 11 -2.34 -7.35 29.56
CA THR A 11 -3.55 -7.72 30.33
C THR A 11 -4.24 -8.99 29.84
N GLY A 12 -3.91 -9.46 28.64
CA GLY A 12 -4.60 -10.57 27.97
C GLY A 12 -5.86 -10.16 27.20
N THR A 13 -6.24 -8.88 27.24
CA THR A 13 -7.39 -8.29 26.55
C THR A 13 -7.04 -6.90 26.00
N PHE A 14 -7.93 -6.27 25.24
CA PHE A 14 -7.78 -4.90 24.73
C PHE A 14 -9.08 -4.10 24.86
N GLU A 15 -9.74 -4.25 26.02
CA GLU A 15 -11.09 -3.71 26.29
C GLU A 15 -11.20 -2.19 26.12
N ASN A 16 -10.15 -1.45 26.49
CA ASN A 16 -10.11 0.00 26.31
C ASN A 16 -10.14 0.46 24.84
N TYR A 17 -9.96 -0.48 23.90
CA TYR A 17 -9.95 -0.21 22.46
C TYR A 17 -11.07 -0.94 21.71
N TYR A 18 -12.00 -1.62 22.38
CA TYR A 18 -13.10 -2.34 21.75
C TYR A 18 -13.95 -1.41 20.88
N GLU A 19 -14.31 -0.22 21.35
CA GLU A 19 -15.08 0.76 20.58
C GLU A 19 -14.37 1.09 19.24
N TYR A 20 -13.05 1.32 19.27
CA TYR A 20 -12.29 1.56 18.05
C TYR A 20 -12.37 0.39 17.08
N PHE A 21 -12.25 -0.84 17.56
CA PHE A 21 -12.25 -2.02 16.70
C PHE A 21 -13.65 -2.45 16.26
N TYR A 22 -14.69 -2.10 17.00
CA TYR A 22 -16.05 -2.19 16.49
C TYR A 22 -16.27 -1.27 15.30
N ARG A 23 -15.73 -0.04 15.35
CA ARG A 23 -15.81 0.94 14.25
C ARG A 23 -14.94 0.57 13.05
N PHE A 24 -13.74 0.07 13.31
CA PHE A 24 -12.73 -0.21 12.29
C PHE A 24 -12.19 -1.65 12.38
N PRO A 25 -13.05 -2.65 12.12
CA PRO A 25 -12.66 -4.06 12.24
C PRO A 25 -11.54 -4.46 11.26
N ASN A 26 -11.36 -3.72 10.18
CA ASN A 26 -10.24 -3.90 9.23
C ASN A 26 -8.86 -3.71 9.87
N ASN A 27 -8.77 -3.06 11.03
CA ASN A 27 -7.52 -2.83 11.76
C ASN A 27 -7.21 -3.92 12.81
N LEU A 28 -8.14 -4.83 13.07
CA LEU A 28 -7.96 -5.93 14.05
C LEU A 28 -6.76 -6.83 13.68
N ALA A 29 -6.63 -7.18 12.42
CA ALA A 29 -5.55 -8.07 12.00
C ALA A 29 -4.16 -7.40 12.11
N ALA A 30 -4.07 -6.10 11.84
CA ALA A 30 -2.84 -5.33 12.04
C ALA A 30 -2.48 -5.23 13.53
N MET A 31 -3.47 -5.10 14.41
CA MET A 31 -3.26 -5.16 15.86
C MET A 31 -2.76 -6.55 16.29
N ALA A 32 -3.40 -7.62 15.82
CA ALA A 32 -3.00 -8.99 16.12
C ALA A 32 -1.60 -9.32 15.60
N PHE A 33 -1.24 -8.78 14.43
CA PHE A 33 0.10 -8.90 13.88
C PHE A 33 1.15 -8.27 14.82
N LEU A 34 0.93 -7.05 15.30
CA LEU A 34 1.80 -6.41 16.28
C LEU A 34 1.81 -7.16 17.61
N HIS A 35 0.64 -7.58 18.10
CA HIS A 35 0.52 -8.36 19.34
C HIS A 35 1.41 -9.62 19.31
N LEU A 36 1.45 -10.35 18.20
CA LEU A 36 2.30 -11.53 18.03
C LEU A 36 3.78 -11.21 18.30
N PHE A 37 4.29 -10.13 17.71
CA PHE A 37 5.69 -9.73 17.90
C PHE A 37 5.94 -9.17 19.30
N PHE A 38 5.00 -8.42 19.86
CA PHE A 38 5.10 -7.91 21.23
C PHE A 38 5.10 -9.04 22.24
N LYS A 39 4.27 -10.07 22.02
CA LYS A 39 4.26 -11.27 22.86
C LYS A 39 5.59 -12.00 22.79
N ILE A 40 6.18 -12.14 21.62
CA ILE A 40 7.54 -12.73 21.47
C ILE A 40 8.56 -11.86 22.22
N ALA A 41 8.57 -10.54 22.02
CA ALA A 41 9.47 -9.62 22.69
C ALA A 41 9.35 -9.68 24.23
N SER A 42 8.12 -9.80 24.74
CA SER A 42 7.84 -9.90 26.17
C SER A 42 8.45 -11.16 26.80
N ILE A 43 8.55 -12.28 26.07
CA ILE A 43 9.22 -13.51 26.54
C ILE A 43 10.70 -13.26 26.82
N PHE A 44 11.34 -12.35 26.06
CA PHE A 44 12.73 -11.93 26.28
C PHE A 44 12.87 -10.73 27.21
N GLY A 45 11.80 -10.33 27.90
CA GLY A 45 11.80 -9.20 28.84
C GLY A 45 11.81 -7.81 28.19
N ILE A 46 11.63 -7.72 26.88
CA ILE A 46 11.59 -6.45 26.14
C ILE A 46 10.20 -5.84 26.30
N LYS A 47 10.13 -4.64 26.92
CA LYS A 47 8.89 -3.90 27.17
C LYS A 47 8.75 -2.62 26.35
N ASP A 48 9.81 -2.19 25.66
CA ASP A 48 9.72 -1.06 24.71
C ASP A 48 9.10 -1.53 23.39
N TYR A 49 7.77 -1.65 23.38
CA TYR A 49 7.01 -2.10 22.22
C TYR A 49 7.01 -1.11 21.05
N PHE A 50 7.32 0.17 21.32
CA PHE A 50 7.51 1.13 20.24
C PHE A 50 8.81 0.82 19.49
N ALA A 51 9.91 0.61 20.19
CA ALA A 51 11.16 0.18 19.57
C ALA A 51 11.00 -1.14 18.79
N VAL A 52 10.25 -2.12 19.34
CA VAL A 52 9.92 -3.36 18.62
C VAL A 52 9.18 -3.06 17.31
N SER A 53 8.23 -2.14 17.33
CA SER A 53 7.48 -1.75 16.11
C SER A 53 8.36 -1.08 15.07
N VAL A 54 9.28 -0.21 15.50
CA VAL A 54 10.27 0.43 14.60
C VAL A 54 11.19 -0.61 13.98
N VAL A 55 11.63 -1.61 14.74
CA VAL A 55 12.44 -2.73 14.23
C VAL A 55 11.65 -3.55 13.18
N ILE A 56 10.37 -3.86 13.46
CA ILE A 56 9.51 -4.56 12.48
C ILE A 56 9.41 -3.76 11.19
N ASN A 57 9.09 -2.48 11.26
CA ASN A 57 8.99 -1.62 10.09
C ASN A 57 10.32 -1.54 9.32
N SER A 58 11.44 -1.43 10.04
CA SER A 58 12.78 -1.41 9.44
C SER A 58 13.10 -2.70 8.70
N ILE A 59 12.72 -3.86 9.25
CA ILE A 59 12.82 -5.16 8.58
C ILE A 59 11.92 -5.18 7.33
N MET A 60 10.67 -4.72 7.43
CA MET A 60 9.74 -4.66 6.29
C MET A 60 10.31 -3.82 5.14
N VAL A 61 10.84 -2.63 5.44
CA VAL A 61 11.45 -1.73 4.43
C VAL A 61 12.72 -2.36 3.85
N SER A 62 13.59 -2.92 4.67
CA SER A 62 14.83 -3.55 4.22
C SER A 62 14.57 -4.76 3.33
N CYS A 63 13.65 -5.64 3.73
CA CYS A 63 13.21 -6.76 2.90
C CYS A 63 12.58 -6.28 1.59
N THR A 64 11.76 -5.22 1.63
CA THR A 64 11.17 -4.60 0.44
C THR A 64 12.27 -4.15 -0.53
N THR A 65 13.28 -3.44 -0.03
CA THR A 65 14.41 -2.95 -0.83
C THR A 65 15.17 -4.09 -1.52
N ILE A 66 15.45 -5.16 -0.76
CA ILE A 66 16.12 -6.36 -1.30
C ILE A 66 15.26 -7.03 -2.37
N ILE A 67 13.97 -7.22 -2.10
CA ILE A 67 13.03 -7.87 -3.02
C ILE A 67 12.89 -7.07 -4.32
N VAL A 68 12.77 -5.74 -4.24
CA VAL A 68 12.74 -4.85 -5.41
C VAL A 68 14.01 -5.01 -6.24
N SER A 69 15.18 -5.02 -5.61
CA SER A 69 16.47 -5.26 -6.28
C SER A 69 16.48 -6.62 -6.98
N LEU A 70 16.03 -7.69 -6.32
CA LEU A 70 15.94 -9.03 -6.90
C LEU A 70 14.97 -9.11 -8.08
N ILE A 71 13.84 -8.41 -8.01
CA ILE A 71 12.89 -8.30 -9.13
C ILE A 71 13.56 -7.60 -10.32
N CYS A 72 14.23 -6.47 -10.10
CA CYS A 72 14.94 -5.73 -11.15
C CYS A 72 16.04 -6.58 -11.78
N LYS A 73 16.82 -7.34 -10.97
CA LYS A 73 17.79 -8.31 -11.47
C LYS A 73 17.15 -9.37 -12.36
N LYS A 74 15.98 -9.89 -11.96
CA LYS A 74 15.29 -10.98 -12.64
C LYS A 74 14.59 -10.54 -13.94
N ILE A 75 14.16 -9.28 -14.02
CA ILE A 75 13.53 -8.72 -15.22
C ILE A 75 14.60 -8.19 -16.19
N ALA A 76 15.65 -7.58 -15.69
CA ALA A 76 16.71 -6.97 -16.46
C ALA A 76 18.10 -7.60 -16.14
N ASP A 77 18.87 -6.99 -15.24
CA ASP A 77 20.21 -7.44 -14.91
C ASP A 77 20.70 -6.91 -13.54
N VAL A 78 21.97 -7.19 -13.21
CA VAL A 78 22.61 -6.76 -11.95
C VAL A 78 22.75 -5.24 -11.86
N LYS A 79 22.93 -4.52 -12.96
CA LYS A 79 23.06 -3.05 -12.95
C LYS A 79 21.76 -2.41 -12.47
N HIS A 80 20.62 -2.88 -12.98
CA HIS A 80 19.30 -2.45 -12.53
C HIS A 80 19.05 -2.80 -11.06
N ALA A 81 19.51 -3.97 -10.61
CA ALA A 81 19.42 -4.35 -9.20
C ALA A 81 20.17 -3.38 -8.28
N VAL A 82 21.41 -3.04 -8.65
CA VAL A 82 22.22 -2.06 -7.90
C VAL A 82 21.59 -0.67 -7.95
N PHE A 83 21.09 -0.26 -9.12
CA PHE A 83 20.42 1.04 -9.26
C PHE A 83 19.17 1.11 -8.38
N ALA A 84 18.37 0.03 -8.27
CA ALA A 84 17.24 -0.05 -7.35
C ALA A 84 17.67 0.16 -5.89
N LEU A 85 18.76 -0.48 -5.44
CA LEU A 85 19.30 -0.29 -4.09
C LEU A 85 19.71 1.16 -3.85
N VAL A 86 20.36 1.78 -4.84
CA VAL A 86 20.75 3.20 -4.76
C VAL A 86 19.52 4.10 -4.65
N LEU A 87 18.51 3.90 -5.50
CA LEU A 87 17.25 4.69 -5.44
C LEU A 87 16.56 4.57 -4.08
N PHE A 88 16.45 3.35 -3.54
CA PHE A 88 15.88 3.17 -2.19
C PHE A 88 16.75 3.79 -1.10
N GLY A 89 18.07 3.66 -1.20
CA GLY A 89 19.01 4.25 -0.25
C GLY A 89 18.92 5.78 -0.16
N PHE A 90 18.59 6.43 -1.27
CA PHE A 90 18.37 7.89 -1.31
C PHE A 90 16.93 8.32 -1.04
N SER A 91 16.00 7.38 -0.89
CA SER A 91 14.59 7.67 -0.64
C SER A 91 14.31 7.87 0.85
N VAL A 92 14.65 9.06 1.34
CA VAL A 92 14.62 9.42 2.78
C VAL A 92 13.26 9.24 3.44
N GLN A 93 12.17 9.33 2.69
CA GLN A 93 10.81 9.13 3.18
C GLN A 93 10.59 7.74 3.81
N PHE A 94 11.25 6.70 3.30
CA PHE A 94 11.12 5.36 3.88
C PHE A 94 11.83 5.24 5.24
N TYR A 95 12.88 6.01 5.49
CA TYR A 95 13.52 6.06 6.80
C TYR A 95 12.59 6.70 7.84
N PHE A 96 11.92 7.77 7.45
CA PHE A 96 10.96 8.43 8.34
C PHE A 96 9.71 7.59 8.55
N LEU A 97 9.20 6.95 7.53
CA LEU A 97 8.08 6.01 7.66
C LEU A 97 8.41 4.79 8.53
N GLY A 98 9.68 4.51 8.81
CA GLY A 98 10.09 3.46 9.76
C GLY A 98 9.48 3.63 11.16
N GLY A 99 9.25 4.88 11.61
CA GLY A 99 8.54 5.17 12.87
C GLY A 99 7.01 5.18 12.76
N ALA A 100 6.45 5.05 11.56
CA ALA A 100 5.00 5.06 11.33
C ALA A 100 4.40 3.67 11.57
N VAL A 101 3.90 3.44 12.78
CA VAL A 101 3.33 2.13 13.18
C VAL A 101 1.86 2.05 12.75
N TYR A 102 1.65 1.78 11.46
CA TYR A 102 0.31 1.65 10.89
C TYR A 102 0.28 0.65 9.72
N THR A 103 -0.93 0.32 9.26
CA THR A 103 -1.19 -0.71 8.24
C THR A 103 -0.37 -0.53 6.96
N ASP A 104 -0.05 0.71 6.59
CA ASP A 104 0.71 1.03 5.39
C ASP A 104 2.12 0.44 5.42
N MET A 105 2.84 0.65 6.52
CA MET A 105 4.20 0.14 6.67
C MET A 105 4.25 -1.35 7.01
N LEU A 106 3.28 -1.84 7.79
CA LEU A 106 3.14 -3.27 8.08
C LEU A 106 2.79 -4.10 6.83
N SER A 107 2.38 -3.45 5.74
CA SER A 107 2.01 -4.13 4.49
C SER A 107 2.94 -3.87 3.31
N VAL A 108 3.93 -2.98 3.42
CA VAL A 108 4.76 -2.48 2.30
C VAL A 108 5.51 -3.57 1.52
N MET A 109 5.92 -4.64 2.19
CA MET A 109 6.68 -5.74 1.60
C MET A 109 5.81 -6.68 0.73
N PHE A 110 4.55 -6.89 1.12
CA PHE A 110 3.75 -7.98 0.58
C PHE A 110 3.42 -7.87 -0.92
N PRO A 111 3.11 -6.69 -1.50
CA PRO A 111 2.91 -6.58 -2.94
C PRO A 111 4.12 -7.04 -3.75
N VAL A 112 5.31 -6.57 -3.39
CA VAL A 112 6.53 -6.92 -4.12
C VAL A 112 6.99 -8.36 -3.85
N LEU A 113 6.77 -8.90 -2.64
CA LEU A 113 7.04 -10.29 -2.31
C LEU A 113 6.16 -11.24 -3.13
N PHE A 114 4.87 -10.95 -3.24
CA PHE A 114 3.96 -11.72 -4.09
C PHE A 114 4.44 -11.74 -5.55
N PHE A 115 4.81 -10.59 -6.08
CA PHE A 115 5.28 -10.49 -7.45
C PHE A 115 6.61 -11.22 -7.67
N TYR A 116 7.53 -11.14 -6.72
CA TYR A 116 8.77 -11.91 -6.75
C TYR A 116 8.54 -13.42 -6.77
N LEU A 117 7.64 -13.91 -5.91
CA LEU A 117 7.22 -15.31 -5.89
C LEU A 117 6.56 -15.72 -7.20
N TYR A 118 5.71 -14.85 -7.78
CA TYR A 118 5.12 -15.08 -9.10
C TYR A 118 6.19 -15.25 -10.18
N LEU A 119 7.19 -14.37 -10.25
CA LEU A 119 8.30 -14.51 -11.19
C LEU A 119 9.06 -15.82 -10.99
N ASN A 120 9.33 -16.21 -9.72
CA ASN A 120 10.00 -17.47 -9.41
C ASN A 120 9.17 -18.69 -9.83
N SER A 121 7.86 -18.64 -9.67
CA SER A 121 6.96 -19.74 -10.07
C SER A 121 7.03 -20.09 -11.56
N LYS A 122 7.40 -19.12 -12.40
CA LYS A 122 7.53 -19.33 -13.87
C LYS A 122 8.73 -20.24 -14.22
N GLU A 123 9.77 -20.26 -13.38
CA GLU A 123 11.00 -21.02 -13.58
C GLU A 123 11.01 -22.35 -12.82
N GLN A 124 9.97 -22.63 -12.06
CA GLN A 124 9.87 -23.81 -11.20
C GLN A 124 8.89 -24.85 -11.75
N SER A 125 9.11 -26.10 -11.32
CA SER A 125 8.23 -27.24 -11.63
C SER A 125 8.02 -28.12 -10.40
N GLY A 126 7.07 -29.05 -10.48
CA GLY A 126 6.80 -30.06 -9.44
C GLY A 126 6.48 -29.44 -8.08
N LYS A 127 6.98 -30.06 -7.01
CA LYS A 127 6.70 -29.68 -5.62
C LYS A 127 7.11 -28.24 -5.29
N ARG A 128 8.25 -27.76 -5.84
CA ARG A 128 8.72 -26.38 -5.59
C ARG A 128 7.72 -25.35 -6.07
N LYS A 129 7.13 -25.55 -7.25
CA LYS A 129 6.11 -24.66 -7.80
C LYS A 129 4.84 -24.63 -6.92
N ILE A 130 4.42 -25.77 -6.39
CA ILE A 130 3.26 -25.85 -5.47
C ILE A 130 3.54 -25.08 -4.18
N ILE A 131 4.72 -25.28 -3.57
CA ILE A 131 5.12 -24.53 -2.37
C ILE A 131 5.10 -23.03 -2.66
N THR A 132 5.60 -22.59 -3.82
CA THR A 132 5.58 -21.16 -4.20
C THR A 132 4.15 -20.64 -4.32
N TYR A 133 3.20 -21.39 -4.86
CA TYR A 133 1.79 -20.97 -4.88
C TYR A 133 1.20 -20.85 -3.48
N ILE A 134 1.53 -21.75 -2.56
CA ILE A 134 1.12 -21.65 -1.15
C ILE A 134 1.72 -20.39 -0.51
N LEU A 135 3.01 -20.11 -0.73
CA LEU A 135 3.66 -18.89 -0.25
C LEU A 135 3.03 -17.62 -0.84
N MET A 136 2.64 -17.63 -2.12
CA MET A 136 1.89 -16.53 -2.73
C MET A 136 0.54 -16.31 -2.04
N GLY A 137 -0.20 -17.40 -1.77
CA GLY A 137 -1.44 -17.34 -1.01
C GLY A 137 -1.26 -16.78 0.39
N LEU A 138 -0.26 -17.24 1.15
CA LEU A 138 0.09 -16.70 2.48
C LEU A 138 0.48 -15.23 2.41
N THR A 139 1.28 -14.84 1.42
CA THR A 139 1.73 -13.45 1.23
C THR A 139 0.55 -12.50 1.02
N ILE A 140 -0.37 -12.85 0.12
CA ILE A 140 -1.57 -12.02 -0.10
C ILE A 140 -2.47 -12.03 1.13
N THR A 141 -2.65 -13.17 1.79
CA THR A 141 -3.49 -13.26 2.98
C THR A 141 -2.98 -12.36 4.10
N ILE A 142 -1.72 -12.52 4.51
CA ILE A 142 -1.14 -11.70 5.59
C ILE A 142 -1.11 -10.22 5.17
N GLY A 143 -0.73 -9.93 3.94
CA GLY A 143 -0.68 -8.56 3.43
C GLY A 143 -2.05 -7.90 3.41
N SER A 144 -3.09 -8.59 2.90
CA SER A 144 -4.45 -8.03 2.79
C SER A 144 -5.19 -7.97 4.13
N LEU A 145 -4.85 -8.81 5.09
CA LEU A 145 -5.33 -8.70 6.48
C LEU A 145 -4.77 -7.43 7.15
N ASN A 146 -3.52 -7.06 6.86
CA ASN A 146 -2.96 -5.79 7.33
C ASN A 146 -3.50 -4.59 6.54
N LYS A 147 -3.58 -4.70 5.20
CA LYS A 147 -4.13 -3.66 4.34
C LYS A 147 -4.76 -4.28 3.09
N PHE A 148 -6.08 -4.21 2.99
CA PHE A 148 -6.85 -4.89 1.95
C PHE A 148 -6.37 -4.59 0.52
N THR A 149 -5.88 -3.38 0.26
CA THR A 149 -5.39 -2.98 -1.08
C THR A 149 -4.26 -3.85 -1.61
N VAL A 150 -3.52 -4.57 -0.76
CA VAL A 150 -2.46 -5.51 -1.19
C VAL A 150 -2.98 -6.54 -2.21
N ILE A 151 -4.27 -6.89 -2.18
CA ILE A 151 -4.86 -7.84 -3.15
C ILE A 151 -4.79 -7.33 -4.60
N ILE A 152 -4.63 -6.02 -4.83
CA ILE A 152 -4.61 -5.42 -6.18
C ILE A 152 -3.52 -6.04 -7.06
N ILE A 153 -2.34 -6.35 -6.50
CA ILE A 153 -1.26 -6.99 -7.28
C ILE A 153 -1.63 -8.42 -7.71
N ALA A 154 -2.36 -9.15 -6.87
CA ALA A 154 -2.82 -10.50 -7.24
C ALA A 154 -3.89 -10.43 -8.34
N ILE A 155 -4.79 -9.46 -8.28
CA ILE A 155 -5.78 -9.18 -9.34
C ILE A 155 -5.06 -8.82 -10.64
N ALA A 156 -4.06 -7.94 -10.59
CA ALA A 156 -3.29 -7.52 -11.78
C ALA A 156 -2.56 -8.72 -12.43
N VAL A 157 -1.93 -9.57 -11.64
CA VAL A 157 -1.32 -10.82 -12.12
C VAL A 157 -2.37 -11.78 -12.69
N GLY A 158 -3.54 -11.87 -12.06
CA GLY A 158 -4.65 -12.68 -12.55
C GLY A 158 -5.14 -12.21 -13.93
N ILE A 159 -5.33 -10.91 -14.12
CA ILE A 159 -5.71 -10.30 -15.40
C ILE A 159 -4.65 -10.59 -16.46
N ASP A 160 -3.36 -10.41 -16.15
CA ASP A 160 -2.25 -10.72 -17.07
C ASP A 160 -2.29 -12.19 -17.52
N LEU A 161 -2.51 -13.11 -16.60
CA LEU A 161 -2.62 -14.53 -16.92
C LEU A 161 -3.84 -14.86 -17.81
N LEU A 162 -4.97 -14.21 -17.57
CA LEU A 162 -6.19 -14.40 -18.38
C LEU A 162 -6.00 -13.85 -19.81
N ILE A 163 -5.43 -12.66 -19.95
CA ILE A 163 -5.12 -12.05 -21.27
C ILE A 163 -4.16 -12.95 -22.05
N ASN A 164 -3.15 -13.51 -21.39
CA ASN A 164 -2.19 -14.42 -22.01
C ASN A 164 -2.68 -15.86 -22.11
N ARG A 165 -3.97 -16.14 -21.84
CA ARG A 165 -4.62 -17.47 -21.92
C ARG A 165 -3.95 -18.55 -21.06
N LYS A 166 -3.29 -18.17 -19.96
CA LYS A 166 -2.63 -19.08 -19.00
C LYS A 166 -3.60 -19.56 -17.92
N PHE A 167 -4.76 -20.06 -18.31
CA PHE A 167 -5.87 -20.42 -17.42
C PHE A 167 -5.46 -21.41 -16.32
N LYS A 168 -4.61 -22.40 -16.63
CA LYS A 168 -4.14 -23.39 -15.63
C LYS A 168 -3.32 -22.74 -14.50
N GLU A 169 -2.47 -21.76 -14.83
CA GLU A 169 -1.69 -21.03 -13.82
C GLU A 169 -2.60 -20.10 -13.02
N PHE A 170 -3.47 -19.37 -13.71
CA PHE A 170 -4.48 -18.52 -13.08
C PHE A 170 -5.29 -19.30 -12.03
N THR A 171 -5.88 -20.46 -12.40
CA THR A 171 -6.69 -21.25 -11.49
C THR A 171 -5.89 -21.74 -10.28
N LYS A 172 -4.64 -22.18 -10.46
CA LYS A 172 -3.80 -22.64 -9.34
C LYS A 172 -3.48 -21.53 -8.35
N ILE A 173 -3.13 -20.33 -8.85
CA ILE A 173 -2.85 -19.16 -8.01
C ILE A 173 -4.14 -18.71 -7.32
N LEU A 174 -5.25 -18.60 -8.07
CA LEU A 174 -6.55 -18.22 -7.52
C LEU A 174 -7.00 -19.15 -6.40
N VAL A 175 -6.98 -20.47 -6.63
CA VAL A 175 -7.34 -21.47 -5.63
C VAL A 175 -6.46 -21.35 -4.40
N SER A 176 -5.14 -21.21 -4.57
CA SER A 176 -4.22 -21.03 -3.45
C SER A 176 -4.53 -19.77 -2.63
N VAL A 177 -4.68 -18.61 -3.30
CA VAL A 177 -4.99 -17.34 -2.64
C VAL A 177 -6.33 -17.40 -1.93
N VAL A 178 -7.39 -17.80 -2.62
CA VAL A 178 -8.76 -17.81 -2.06
C VAL A 178 -8.88 -18.82 -0.91
N SER A 179 -8.35 -20.04 -1.06
CA SER A 179 -8.44 -21.04 0.00
C SER A 179 -7.72 -20.62 1.28
N ILE A 180 -6.51 -20.07 1.15
CA ILE A 180 -5.73 -19.63 2.31
C ILE A 180 -6.39 -18.40 2.95
N MET A 181 -6.83 -17.42 2.15
CA MET A 181 -7.58 -16.27 2.66
C MET A 181 -8.85 -16.68 3.40
N MET A 182 -9.62 -17.62 2.85
CA MET A 182 -10.83 -18.14 3.52
C MET A 182 -10.50 -18.77 4.86
N ILE A 183 -9.53 -19.68 4.91
CA ILE A 183 -9.14 -20.36 6.14
C ILE A 183 -8.71 -19.35 7.20
N PHE A 184 -7.82 -18.42 6.85
CA PHE A 184 -7.34 -17.42 7.79
C PHE A 184 -8.43 -16.44 8.24
N ASN A 185 -9.26 -15.93 7.32
CA ASN A 185 -10.35 -15.03 7.70
C ASN A 185 -11.37 -15.71 8.60
N VAL A 186 -11.77 -16.94 8.27
CA VAL A 186 -12.73 -17.68 9.11
C VAL A 186 -12.14 -17.96 10.49
N THR A 187 -10.92 -18.48 10.55
CA THR A 187 -10.25 -18.81 11.82
C THR A 187 -10.02 -17.56 12.68
N PHE A 188 -9.54 -16.48 12.06
CA PHE A 188 -9.29 -15.22 12.74
C PHE A 188 -10.57 -14.58 13.27
N ASN A 189 -11.62 -14.52 12.46
CA ASN A 189 -12.91 -13.98 12.89
C ASN A 189 -13.58 -14.87 13.97
N LEU A 190 -13.49 -16.18 13.86
CA LEU A 190 -13.97 -17.07 14.90
C LEU A 190 -13.25 -16.79 16.21
N TYR A 191 -11.92 -16.69 16.19
CA TYR A 191 -11.14 -16.41 17.39
C TYR A 191 -11.50 -15.03 18.00
N MET A 192 -11.50 -13.98 17.20
CA MET A 192 -11.74 -12.61 17.67
C MET A 192 -13.15 -12.45 18.26
N TYR A 193 -14.17 -12.99 17.59
CA TYR A 193 -15.57 -12.83 18.01
C TYR A 193 -16.05 -13.89 19.00
N SER A 194 -15.27 -14.94 19.28
CA SER A 194 -15.57 -15.86 20.37
C SER A 194 -14.87 -15.49 21.67
N SER A 195 -13.75 -14.77 21.62
CA SER A 195 -12.89 -14.55 22.77
C SER A 195 -12.79 -13.09 23.23
N HIS A 196 -13.05 -12.12 22.34
CA HIS A 196 -12.79 -10.71 22.64
C HIS A 196 -13.95 -9.76 22.30
N LEU A 197 -14.56 -9.88 21.15
CA LEU A 197 -15.50 -8.89 20.62
C LEU A 197 -16.91 -9.47 20.47
N ASP A 198 -17.93 -8.65 20.75
CA ASP A 198 -19.32 -9.02 20.44
C ASP A 198 -19.61 -8.82 18.94
N ARG A 199 -20.16 -9.88 18.32
CA ARG A 199 -20.46 -9.87 16.88
C ARG A 199 -21.62 -8.95 16.52
N GLN A 200 -22.62 -8.81 17.39
CA GLN A 200 -23.78 -7.97 17.10
C GLN A 200 -23.39 -6.49 17.15
N THR A 201 -22.63 -6.11 18.16
CA THR A 201 -22.07 -4.76 18.29
C THR A 201 -21.18 -4.42 17.10
N ALA A 202 -20.25 -5.32 16.72
CA ALA A 202 -19.41 -5.12 15.55
C ALA A 202 -20.23 -4.94 14.26
N LYS A 203 -21.30 -5.71 14.06
CA LYS A 203 -22.17 -5.58 12.90
C LYS A 203 -22.96 -4.26 12.91
N GLY A 204 -23.40 -3.81 14.10
CA GLY A 204 -24.17 -2.58 14.27
C GLY A 204 -23.33 -1.32 14.10
N GLU A 205 -22.07 -1.35 14.57
CA GLU A 205 -21.24 -0.15 14.67
C GLU A 205 -20.15 -0.02 13.60
N ASN A 206 -19.80 -1.10 12.86
CA ASN A 206 -18.72 -1.04 11.90
C ASN A 206 -18.94 0.06 10.85
N THR A 207 -17.86 0.71 10.46
CA THR A 207 -17.87 1.64 9.33
C THR A 207 -17.88 0.83 8.02
N PRO A 208 -18.98 0.89 7.22
CA PRO A 208 -19.08 0.09 6.01
C PRO A 208 -18.20 0.65 4.87
N TYR A 209 -17.83 -0.19 3.90
CA TYR A 209 -16.91 0.21 2.82
C TYR A 209 -17.43 1.37 1.97
N ASN A 210 -18.75 1.45 1.74
CA ASN A 210 -19.36 2.54 0.97
C ASN A 210 -19.25 3.91 1.66
N HIS A 211 -19.04 3.95 2.98
CA HIS A 211 -18.72 5.18 3.71
C HIS A 211 -17.48 5.89 3.13
N TRP A 212 -16.41 5.15 2.88
CA TRP A 212 -15.17 5.71 2.35
C TRP A 212 -15.32 6.21 0.91
N VAL A 213 -16.17 5.54 0.11
CA VAL A 213 -16.54 6.01 -1.23
C VAL A 213 -17.35 7.31 -1.14
N MET A 214 -18.33 7.36 -0.22
CA MET A 214 -19.12 8.56 0.04
C MET A 214 -18.25 9.76 0.44
N MET A 215 -17.34 9.55 1.39
CA MET A 215 -16.39 10.55 1.87
C MET A 215 -15.45 11.02 0.75
N GLY A 216 -14.97 10.11 -0.08
CA GLY A 216 -14.13 10.40 -1.25
C GLY A 216 -14.79 11.27 -2.34
N LEU A 217 -16.11 11.52 -2.26
CA LEU A 217 -16.86 12.35 -3.19
C LEU A 217 -17.21 13.76 -2.64
N LYS A 218 -16.67 14.14 -1.47
CA LYS A 218 -16.94 15.45 -0.84
C LYS A 218 -15.66 16.28 -0.75
N GLY A 219 -15.77 17.58 -1.13
CA GLY A 219 -14.62 18.51 -1.09
C GLY A 219 -13.44 17.99 -1.91
N ASP A 220 -12.27 17.88 -1.29
CA ASP A 220 -11.05 17.35 -1.91
C ASP A 220 -10.94 15.81 -1.79
N GLY A 221 -11.98 15.14 -1.30
CA GLY A 221 -12.02 13.70 -1.12
C GLY A 221 -11.27 13.17 0.11
N VAL A 222 -10.81 14.05 1.00
CA VAL A 222 -10.10 13.71 2.24
C VAL A 222 -11.07 13.36 3.37
N TYR A 223 -10.54 12.88 4.51
CA TYR A 223 -11.32 12.60 5.71
C TYR A 223 -12.21 13.79 6.11
N ASN A 224 -13.50 13.53 6.34
CA ASN A 224 -14.49 14.53 6.70
C ASN A 224 -15.28 14.09 7.94
N PRO A 225 -15.20 14.84 9.06
CA PRO A 225 -15.93 14.51 10.30
C PRO A 225 -17.45 14.46 10.14
N GLU A 226 -18.04 15.33 9.29
CA GLU A 226 -19.49 15.37 9.08
C GLU A 226 -19.97 14.08 8.41
N ASP A 227 -19.20 13.51 7.49
CA ASP A 227 -19.51 12.25 6.84
C ASP A 227 -19.39 11.07 7.81
N TYR A 228 -18.42 11.14 8.73
CA TYR A 228 -18.29 10.17 9.80
C TYR A 228 -19.54 10.21 10.71
N GLU A 229 -19.95 11.38 11.16
CA GLU A 229 -21.16 11.55 11.98
C GLU A 229 -22.44 11.18 11.21
N PHE A 230 -22.52 11.47 9.89
CA PHE A 230 -23.63 11.02 9.05
C PHE A 230 -23.77 9.50 9.09
N THR A 231 -22.66 8.77 8.95
CA THR A 231 -22.71 7.29 8.98
C THR A 231 -23.10 6.77 10.37
N ARG A 232 -22.60 7.39 11.45
CA ARG A 232 -22.91 7.02 12.83
C ARG A 232 -24.37 7.16 13.19
N LYS A 233 -25.09 8.12 12.62
CA LYS A 233 -26.55 8.30 12.84
C LYS A 233 -27.35 7.04 12.47
N TYR A 234 -26.79 6.18 11.67
CA TYR A 234 -27.45 4.96 11.18
C TYR A 234 -26.83 3.69 11.76
N ASP A 235 -26.10 3.78 12.88
CA ASP A 235 -25.66 2.61 13.61
C ASP A 235 -26.86 1.75 13.98
N TYR A 236 -26.72 0.44 13.84
CA TYR A 236 -27.78 -0.57 14.04
C TYR A 236 -28.98 -0.46 13.08
N ASP A 237 -28.97 0.45 12.11
CA ASP A 237 -30.04 0.57 11.10
C ASP A 237 -29.75 -0.40 9.93
N GLU A 238 -30.67 -1.30 9.65
CA GLU A 238 -30.55 -2.26 8.53
C GLU A 238 -30.47 -1.55 7.17
N ASN A 239 -31.02 -0.34 7.04
CA ASN A 239 -31.01 0.48 5.83
C ASN A 239 -29.76 1.39 5.73
N ARG A 240 -28.80 1.31 6.67
CA ARG A 240 -27.61 2.18 6.68
C ARG A 240 -26.90 2.22 5.33
N ASN A 241 -26.61 1.06 4.75
CA ASN A 241 -25.94 0.98 3.45
C ASN A 241 -26.75 1.63 2.32
N SER A 242 -28.07 1.49 2.33
CA SER A 242 -28.96 2.11 1.35
C SER A 242 -28.93 3.63 1.45
N LYS A 243 -28.90 4.18 2.67
CA LYS A 243 -28.83 5.63 2.91
C LYS A 243 -27.48 6.22 2.45
N ILE A 244 -26.38 5.52 2.75
CA ILE A 244 -25.04 5.89 2.28
C ILE A 244 -24.97 5.84 0.75
N ASN A 245 -25.48 4.77 0.13
CA ASN A 245 -25.51 4.65 -1.33
C ASN A 245 -26.34 5.74 -2.00
N LYS A 246 -27.47 6.17 -1.38
CA LYS A 246 -28.25 7.31 -1.85
C LYS A 246 -27.40 8.59 -1.83
N GLU A 247 -26.70 8.84 -0.74
CA GLU A 247 -25.82 10.02 -0.62
C GLU A 247 -24.69 9.98 -1.68
N ILE A 248 -24.09 8.82 -1.94
CA ILE A 248 -23.11 8.64 -3.02
C ILE A 248 -23.71 9.05 -4.36
N PHE A 249 -24.90 8.54 -4.67
CA PHE A 249 -25.58 8.84 -5.93
C PHE A 249 -25.91 10.32 -6.07
N ASP A 250 -26.42 10.94 -4.99
CA ASP A 250 -26.76 12.36 -4.98
C ASP A 250 -25.49 13.24 -5.17
N ARG A 251 -24.37 12.87 -4.55
CA ARG A 251 -23.07 13.55 -4.75
C ARG A 251 -22.56 13.42 -6.19
N ILE A 252 -22.60 12.23 -6.78
CA ILE A 252 -22.21 12.00 -8.17
C ILE A 252 -23.05 12.85 -9.11
N LYS A 253 -24.39 12.89 -8.88
CA LYS A 253 -25.32 13.69 -9.67
C LYS A 253 -25.04 15.18 -9.55
N ASN A 254 -24.77 15.67 -8.34
CA ASN A 254 -24.50 17.08 -8.07
C ASN A 254 -23.14 17.54 -8.64
N LEU A 255 -22.12 16.71 -8.58
CA LEU A 255 -20.81 16.98 -9.18
C LEU A 255 -20.90 17.04 -10.72
N GLY A 256 -21.71 16.18 -11.32
CA GLY A 256 -21.74 16.03 -12.76
C GLY A 256 -20.38 15.62 -13.34
N PHE A 257 -20.27 15.62 -14.66
CA PHE A 257 -19.05 15.17 -15.33
C PHE A 257 -17.83 16.07 -15.02
N CYS A 258 -18.00 17.39 -15.07
CA CYS A 258 -16.91 18.34 -14.81
C CYS A 258 -16.44 18.26 -13.36
N GLY A 259 -17.35 18.25 -12.38
CA GLY A 259 -16.96 18.15 -10.97
C GLY A 259 -16.29 16.83 -10.61
N ILE A 260 -16.70 15.71 -11.22
CA ILE A 260 -16.00 14.41 -11.05
C ILE A 260 -14.58 14.48 -11.63
N PHE A 261 -14.42 15.11 -12.80
CA PHE A 261 -13.08 15.27 -13.40
C PHE A 261 -12.17 16.16 -12.55
N ASP A 262 -12.66 17.28 -12.07
CA ASP A 262 -11.92 18.20 -11.20
C ASP A 262 -11.53 17.52 -9.87
N LEU A 263 -12.47 16.79 -9.27
CA LEU A 263 -12.19 15.98 -8.09
C LEU A 263 -11.13 14.91 -8.35
N ALA A 264 -11.20 14.21 -9.48
CA ALA A 264 -10.21 13.21 -9.87
C ALA A 264 -8.82 13.81 -10.04
N MET A 265 -8.70 15.02 -10.62
CA MET A 265 -7.43 15.75 -10.73
C MET A 265 -6.89 16.17 -9.38
N THR A 266 -7.75 16.68 -8.49
CA THR A 266 -7.39 17.05 -7.11
C THR A 266 -6.84 15.85 -6.33
N LYS A 267 -7.56 14.73 -6.36
CA LYS A 267 -7.16 13.47 -5.70
C LYS A 267 -5.86 12.91 -6.27
N SER A 268 -5.71 12.93 -7.60
CA SER A 268 -4.48 12.48 -8.26
C SER A 268 -3.28 13.31 -7.81
N THR A 269 -3.45 14.62 -7.68
CA THR A 269 -2.40 15.52 -7.20
C THR A 269 -2.07 15.25 -5.73
N ALA A 270 -3.07 15.04 -4.88
CA ALA A 270 -2.88 14.76 -3.46
C ALA A 270 -2.17 13.42 -3.22
N ASP A 271 -2.58 12.36 -3.94
CA ASP A 271 -2.07 11.00 -3.73
C ASP A 271 -0.72 10.77 -4.41
N PHE A 272 -0.49 11.32 -5.62
CA PHE A 272 0.72 11.07 -6.43
C PHE A 272 1.69 12.26 -6.50
N GLY A 273 1.30 13.44 -6.07
CA GLY A 273 2.15 14.65 -6.16
C GLY A 273 3.08 14.86 -4.97
N ASN A 274 2.92 14.12 -3.88
CA ASN A 274 3.69 14.30 -2.65
C ASN A 274 4.62 13.13 -2.36
N GLY A 275 5.92 13.38 -2.42
CA GLY A 275 6.95 12.36 -2.18
C GLY A 275 7.26 12.08 -0.71
N THR A 276 6.66 12.79 0.26
CA THR A 276 6.82 12.47 1.69
C THR A 276 6.00 11.25 2.11
N TYR A 277 5.00 10.88 1.31
CA TYR A 277 4.03 9.81 1.60
C TYR A 277 3.33 9.98 2.94
N GLY A 278 3.12 11.23 3.37
CA GLY A 278 2.44 11.55 4.63
C GLY A 278 3.20 11.13 5.89
N ALA A 279 4.52 11.02 5.84
CA ALA A 279 5.32 10.69 7.01
C ALA A 279 5.09 11.67 8.16
N GLU A 280 4.93 12.97 7.84
CA GLU A 280 4.65 14.03 8.81
C GLU A 280 3.37 13.81 9.61
N ASP A 281 2.35 13.18 9.03
CA ASP A 281 1.06 12.97 9.69
C ASP A 281 1.20 12.02 10.89
N PHE A 282 2.13 11.06 10.82
CA PHE A 282 2.39 10.13 11.92
C PHE A 282 3.15 10.77 13.08
N TYR A 283 4.09 11.67 12.80
CA TYR A 283 4.91 12.32 13.82
C TYR A 283 4.22 13.50 14.48
N ASN A 284 3.22 14.09 13.82
CA ASN A 284 2.40 15.15 14.37
C ASN A 284 1.31 14.64 15.33
N CYS A 285 1.04 13.33 15.34
CA CYS A 285 0.07 12.70 16.24
C CYS A 285 0.62 12.52 17.66
N ASN A 286 0.63 13.58 18.45
CA ASN A 286 0.99 13.56 19.87
C ASN A 286 2.47 13.20 20.14
N PRO A 287 3.44 14.05 19.70
CA PRO A 287 4.86 13.81 19.94
C PRO A 287 5.16 13.76 21.44
N GLN A 288 5.82 12.71 21.91
CA GLN A 288 6.15 12.49 23.32
C GLN A 288 7.38 13.29 23.77
N THR A 289 8.26 13.60 22.84
CA THR A 289 9.53 14.33 23.09
C THR A 289 9.83 15.23 21.90
N ASP A 290 10.41 16.39 22.17
CA ASP A 290 10.93 17.26 21.11
C ASP A 290 12.36 16.82 20.74
N THR A 291 12.58 16.58 19.46
CA THR A 291 13.86 16.12 18.93
C THR A 291 14.27 16.92 17.69
N LYS A 292 15.57 16.95 17.38
CA LYS A 292 16.07 17.55 16.14
C LYS A 292 15.45 16.95 14.87
N LEU A 293 14.88 15.75 14.95
CA LEU A 293 14.18 15.09 13.86
C LEU A 293 12.88 15.82 13.51
N HIS A 294 12.17 16.38 14.51
CA HIS A 294 10.96 17.17 14.30
C HIS A 294 11.22 18.41 13.44
N ASP A 295 12.40 19.03 13.53
CA ASP A 295 12.81 20.13 12.64
C ASP A 295 12.76 19.77 11.13
N TRP A 296 12.87 18.47 10.80
CA TRP A 296 12.88 17.98 9.43
C TRP A 296 11.54 17.38 8.99
N ILE A 297 10.80 16.74 9.89
CA ILE A 297 9.62 15.97 9.54
C ILE A 297 8.33 16.75 9.72
N LEU A 298 8.23 17.56 10.79
CA LEU A 298 7.02 18.33 11.08
C LEU A 298 6.90 19.55 10.16
N PRO A 299 5.68 19.87 9.67
CA PRO A 299 5.46 21.00 8.77
C PRO A 299 5.96 22.34 9.31
N GLU A 300 5.93 22.53 10.64
CA GLU A 300 6.40 23.73 11.35
C GLU A 300 7.92 23.75 11.53
N GLY A 301 8.60 22.62 11.24
CA GLY A 301 10.04 22.47 11.43
C GLY A 301 10.85 23.30 10.44
N LYS A 302 11.91 23.92 10.93
CA LYS A 302 12.76 24.86 10.12
C LYS A 302 13.39 24.24 8.87
N ASN A 303 13.50 22.91 8.80
CA ASN A 303 14.08 22.18 7.66
C ASN A 303 13.02 21.37 6.89
N TYR A 304 11.75 21.37 7.29
CA TYR A 304 10.70 20.59 6.65
C TYR A 304 10.60 20.85 5.14
N LYS A 305 10.64 22.11 4.73
CA LYS A 305 10.59 22.48 3.31
C LYS A 305 11.73 21.84 2.50
N LYS A 306 12.93 21.72 3.07
CA LYS A 306 14.06 21.05 2.40
C LYS A 306 13.79 19.55 2.24
N TYR A 307 13.32 18.90 3.29
CA TYR A 307 12.94 17.48 3.26
C TYR A 307 11.84 17.23 2.25
N ALA A 308 10.73 17.96 2.35
CA ALA A 308 9.57 17.76 1.47
C ALA A 308 9.93 18.02 -0.01
N THR A 309 10.73 19.07 -0.29
CA THR A 309 11.22 19.35 -1.65
C THR A 309 12.10 18.21 -2.16
N TYR A 310 13.06 17.73 -1.36
CA TYR A 310 13.92 16.62 -1.75
C TYR A 310 13.13 15.33 -2.01
N ALA A 311 12.27 14.94 -1.07
CA ALA A 311 11.45 13.72 -1.19
C ALA A 311 10.53 13.78 -2.41
N THR A 312 9.88 14.92 -2.65
CA THR A 312 8.99 15.12 -3.81
C THR A 312 9.77 15.15 -5.12
N SER A 313 10.94 15.81 -5.18
CA SER A 313 11.78 15.81 -6.38
C SER A 313 12.26 14.40 -6.73
N MET A 314 12.66 13.61 -5.73
CA MET A 314 13.06 12.22 -5.91
C MET A 314 11.89 11.36 -6.41
N HIS A 315 10.70 11.53 -5.83
CA HIS A 315 9.49 10.85 -6.25
C HIS A 315 9.12 11.19 -7.71
N ILE A 316 9.14 12.48 -8.08
CA ILE A 316 8.86 12.93 -9.46
C ILE A 316 9.88 12.32 -10.44
N ALA A 317 11.17 12.30 -10.09
CA ALA A 317 12.19 11.68 -10.91
C ALA A 317 11.89 10.18 -11.17
N ILE A 318 11.46 9.44 -10.15
CA ILE A 318 11.07 8.04 -10.28
C ILE A 318 9.81 7.89 -11.14
N LEU A 319 8.83 8.78 -11.02
CA LEU A 319 7.65 8.78 -11.89
C LEU A 319 8.02 9.06 -13.36
N ILE A 320 8.94 9.99 -13.63
CA ILE A 320 9.46 10.25 -14.99
C ILE A 320 10.13 9.00 -15.55
N LEU A 321 10.99 8.34 -14.78
CA LEU A 321 11.62 7.08 -15.18
C LEU A 321 10.58 5.98 -15.45
N MET A 322 9.55 5.85 -14.61
CA MET A 322 8.44 4.93 -14.80
C MET A 322 7.68 5.21 -16.11
N LEU A 323 7.40 6.48 -16.42
CA LEU A 323 6.72 6.87 -17.65
C LEU A 323 7.58 6.61 -18.89
N THR A 324 8.90 6.79 -18.80
CA THR A 324 9.81 6.44 -19.90
C THR A 324 9.88 4.93 -20.12
N ALA A 325 9.81 4.12 -19.05
CA ALA A 325 9.66 2.67 -19.17
C ALA A 325 8.32 2.29 -19.82
N ALA A 326 7.22 2.94 -19.44
CA ALA A 326 5.91 2.73 -20.07
C ALA A 326 5.91 3.07 -21.56
N TRP A 327 6.57 4.16 -21.95
CA TRP A 327 6.77 4.51 -23.35
C TRP A 327 7.56 3.44 -24.11
N GLY A 328 8.68 2.98 -23.54
CA GLY A 328 9.45 1.86 -24.07
C GLY A 328 8.62 0.58 -24.18
N PHE A 329 7.73 0.33 -23.20
CA PHE A 329 6.79 -0.77 -23.19
C PHE A 329 5.83 -0.73 -24.40
N VAL A 330 5.33 0.42 -24.79
CA VAL A 330 4.42 0.56 -25.95
C VAL A 330 5.16 0.39 -27.27
N CYS A 331 6.42 0.83 -27.35
CA CYS A 331 7.19 0.90 -28.57
C CYS A 331 8.03 -0.36 -28.90
N SER A 332 8.12 -1.35 -28.01
CA SER A 332 8.92 -2.56 -28.22
C SER A 332 8.15 -3.85 -27.92
N ASP A 333 8.51 -4.94 -28.60
CA ASP A 333 7.89 -6.27 -28.40
C ASP A 333 8.79 -7.22 -27.57
N ASP A 334 9.51 -6.68 -26.60
CA ASP A 334 10.51 -7.40 -25.82
C ASP A 334 9.89 -8.26 -24.69
N GLU A 335 10.54 -9.36 -24.33
CA GLU A 335 10.21 -10.25 -23.20
C GLU A 335 10.17 -9.51 -21.86
N LYS A 336 11.01 -8.49 -21.65
CA LYS A 336 10.97 -7.60 -20.48
C LYS A 336 9.60 -6.94 -20.33
N ARG A 337 9.02 -6.49 -21.43
CA ARG A 337 7.70 -5.88 -21.51
C ARG A 337 6.62 -6.78 -20.94
N LYS A 338 6.59 -8.05 -21.33
CA LYS A 338 5.58 -9.00 -20.85
C LYS A 338 5.66 -9.22 -19.34
N LYS A 339 6.86 -9.12 -18.76
CA LYS A 339 7.06 -9.23 -17.29
C LYS A 339 6.61 -7.99 -16.53
N MET A 340 6.62 -6.82 -17.17
CA MET A 340 6.24 -5.54 -16.53
C MET A 340 4.73 -5.26 -16.60
N PHE A 341 3.99 -5.95 -17.44
CA PHE A 341 2.57 -5.66 -17.67
C PHE A 341 1.74 -5.73 -16.37
N SER A 342 1.93 -6.78 -15.56
CA SER A 342 1.24 -6.91 -14.27
C SER A 342 1.58 -5.78 -13.29
N LEU A 343 2.80 -5.22 -13.35
CA LEU A 343 3.20 -4.08 -12.50
C LEU A 343 2.46 -2.81 -12.89
N TYR A 344 2.36 -2.53 -14.21
CA TYR A 344 1.57 -1.38 -14.70
C TYR A 344 0.08 -1.55 -14.41
N LEU A 345 -0.47 -2.75 -14.56
CA LEU A 345 -1.85 -3.05 -14.14
C LEU A 345 -2.04 -2.83 -12.64
N THR A 346 -1.05 -3.16 -11.82
CA THR A 346 -1.10 -2.90 -10.37
C THR A 346 -1.16 -1.41 -10.09
N ILE A 347 -0.28 -0.61 -10.70
CA ILE A 347 -0.26 0.86 -10.55
C ILE A 347 -1.61 1.45 -11.00
N PHE A 348 -2.12 1.01 -12.13
CA PHE A 348 -3.42 1.45 -12.65
C PHE A 348 -4.58 1.04 -11.71
N GLY A 349 -4.57 -0.18 -11.18
CA GLY A 349 -5.56 -0.64 -10.22
C GLY A 349 -5.54 0.15 -8.91
N VAL A 350 -4.35 0.48 -8.40
CA VAL A 350 -4.21 1.37 -7.23
C VAL A 350 -4.73 2.77 -7.54
N TYR A 351 -4.40 3.31 -8.70
CA TYR A 351 -4.90 4.61 -9.14
C TYR A 351 -6.43 4.64 -9.19
N LEU A 352 -7.07 3.66 -9.83
CA LEU A 352 -8.53 3.56 -9.88
C LEU A 352 -9.15 3.41 -8.49
N PHE A 353 -8.53 2.61 -7.61
CA PHE A 353 -8.99 2.46 -6.24
C PHE A 353 -8.96 3.80 -5.50
N LEU A 354 -7.87 4.55 -5.57
CA LEU A 354 -7.70 5.83 -4.90
C LEU A 354 -8.64 6.91 -5.46
N LEU A 355 -8.97 6.88 -6.75
CA LEU A 355 -9.99 7.77 -7.31
C LEU A 355 -11.38 7.54 -6.70
N CYS A 356 -11.74 6.30 -6.39
CA CYS A 356 -13.04 5.95 -5.82
C CYS A 356 -13.10 6.08 -4.29
N TRP A 357 -11.96 5.93 -3.60
CA TRP A 357 -11.85 5.87 -2.15
C TRP A 357 -11.59 7.26 -1.55
N GLU A 358 -11.67 7.41 -0.21
CA GLU A 358 -11.13 8.58 0.50
C GLU A 358 -9.67 8.80 0.11
N THR A 359 -9.27 10.06 -0.07
CA THR A 359 -7.91 10.45 -0.43
C THR A 359 -7.04 10.61 0.81
N ASN A 360 -5.90 9.95 0.80
CA ASN A 360 -4.87 10.16 1.80
C ASN A 360 -3.50 9.79 1.22
N ARG A 361 -2.57 10.75 1.17
CA ARG A 361 -1.23 10.59 0.58
C ARG A 361 -0.43 9.40 1.12
N ARG A 362 -0.71 8.92 2.33
CA ARG A 362 -0.09 7.72 2.90
C ARG A 362 -0.52 6.42 2.23
N TYR A 363 -1.70 6.39 1.60
CA TYR A 363 -2.22 5.16 0.97
C TYR A 363 -1.37 4.69 -0.20
N PHE A 364 -0.59 5.59 -0.77
CA PHE A 364 0.35 5.27 -1.83
C PHE A 364 1.60 4.54 -1.34
N SER A 365 2.01 4.72 -0.08
CA SER A 365 3.31 4.28 0.44
C SER A 365 3.56 2.78 0.29
N ASN A 366 2.54 1.93 0.46
CA ASN A 366 2.71 0.47 0.35
C ASN A 366 2.81 -0.02 -1.12
N PHE A 367 2.50 0.82 -2.11
CA PHE A 367 2.68 0.53 -3.54
C PHE A 367 3.84 1.30 -4.19
N ALA A 368 4.40 2.28 -3.50
CA ALA A 368 5.58 2.99 -3.97
C ALA A 368 6.69 2.04 -4.44
N PRO A 369 6.99 0.89 -3.76
CA PRO A 369 7.98 -0.07 -4.23
C PRO A 369 7.72 -0.62 -5.64
N VAL A 370 6.45 -0.74 -6.07
CA VAL A 370 6.10 -1.18 -7.43
C VAL A 370 6.51 -0.11 -8.46
N ILE A 371 6.31 1.17 -8.13
CA ILE A 371 6.75 2.29 -8.96
C ILE A 371 8.28 2.36 -9.02
N PHE A 372 8.98 2.08 -7.92
CA PHE A 372 10.45 1.98 -7.90
C PHE A 372 10.96 0.91 -8.85
N ILE A 373 10.31 -0.27 -8.92
CA ILE A 373 10.66 -1.29 -9.92
C ILE A 373 10.51 -0.73 -11.33
N CYS A 374 9.35 -0.15 -11.65
CA CYS A 374 9.08 0.38 -12.98
C CYS A 374 10.04 1.54 -13.34
N GLY A 375 10.31 2.45 -12.39
CA GLY A 375 11.26 3.54 -12.58
C GLY A 375 12.69 3.05 -12.80
N THR A 376 13.14 2.08 -11.99
CA THR A 376 14.46 1.45 -12.17
C THR A 376 14.63 0.85 -13.56
N LEU A 377 13.61 0.12 -14.04
CA LEU A 377 13.62 -0.51 -15.35
C LEU A 377 13.51 0.49 -16.52
N GLY A 378 13.14 1.75 -16.23
CA GLY A 378 13.04 2.83 -17.21
C GLY A 378 14.33 3.57 -17.49
N ILE A 379 15.39 3.36 -16.71
CA ILE A 379 16.61 4.17 -16.80
C ILE A 379 17.31 4.06 -18.17
N ASP A 380 17.39 2.88 -18.75
CA ASP A 380 18.02 2.69 -20.07
C ASP A 380 17.28 3.49 -21.15
N LYS A 381 15.95 3.43 -21.14
CA LYS A 381 15.12 4.16 -22.09
C LYS A 381 15.20 5.68 -21.89
N PHE A 382 15.28 6.11 -20.65
CA PHE A 382 15.48 7.52 -20.32
C PHE A 382 16.81 8.03 -20.89
N ILE A 383 17.92 7.30 -20.67
CA ILE A 383 19.23 7.63 -21.21
C ILE A 383 19.19 7.70 -22.75
N GLU A 384 18.58 6.71 -23.40
CA GLU A 384 18.41 6.69 -24.88
C GLU A 384 17.70 7.96 -25.38
N VAL A 385 16.60 8.35 -24.73
CA VAL A 385 15.82 9.55 -25.11
C VAL A 385 16.67 10.80 -24.93
N CYS A 386 17.40 10.93 -23.80
CA CYS A 386 18.28 12.05 -23.56
C CYS A 386 19.40 12.20 -24.60
N LEU A 387 20.04 11.07 -24.99
CA LEU A 387 21.10 11.06 -26.01
C LEU A 387 20.56 11.47 -27.38
N LYS A 388 19.44 10.91 -27.82
CA LYS A 388 18.79 11.27 -29.11
C LYS A 388 18.38 12.75 -29.14
N THR A 389 17.90 13.30 -28.03
CA THR A 389 17.53 14.72 -27.93
C THR A 389 18.78 15.61 -28.06
N LYS A 390 19.88 15.24 -27.39
CA LYS A 390 21.16 15.96 -27.48
C LYS A 390 21.72 15.98 -28.90
N GLU A 391 21.61 14.86 -29.63
CA GLU A 391 22.05 14.78 -31.03
C GLU A 391 21.20 15.68 -31.94
N LYS A 392 19.86 15.68 -31.78
CA LYS A 392 18.97 16.56 -32.56
C LYS A 392 19.27 18.03 -32.31
N ILE A 393 19.51 18.43 -31.06
CA ILE A 393 19.88 19.83 -30.72
C ILE A 393 21.20 20.21 -31.39
N LYS A 394 22.20 19.31 -31.40
CA LYS A 394 23.47 19.58 -32.07
C LYS A 394 23.35 19.66 -33.59
N CYS A 395 22.46 18.88 -34.21
CA CYS A 395 22.21 18.95 -35.65
C CYS A 395 21.36 20.17 -36.06
N GLY A 396 20.44 20.62 -35.20
CA GLY A 396 19.62 21.81 -35.47
C GLY A 396 20.32 23.16 -35.18
N LEU A 397 21.50 23.13 -34.55
CA LEU A 397 22.37 24.29 -34.31
C LEU A 397 23.48 24.41 -35.38
N LYS A 398 23.53 23.52 -36.38
CA LYS A 398 24.32 23.66 -37.60
C LYS A 398 23.43 24.06 -38.75
#